data_bf41aa7b71d3febd970c0b09011c3c7a
#
_entry.id   bf41aa7b71d3febd970c0b09011c3c7a
#
_cell.length_a   1.000
_cell.length_b   1.000
_cell.length_c   1.000
_cell.angle_alpha   90.00
_cell.angle_beta   90.00
_cell.angle_gamma   90.00
#
_symmetry.space_group_name_H-M   'P 1'
#
loop_
_entity.id
_entity.type
_entity.pdbx_description
1 polymer ?
#
loop_
_entity_poly.entity_id
_entity_poly.type
_entity_poly.pdbx_seq_one_letter_code
_entity_poly.pdbx_strand_id
1 'polypeptide(L)'
;NVMVSGNRVVSNNENGVEVVGGNARGVKILSNSIDSNGLLGIDLGQDGVTANDQFDADVGPNDLQNFPVITNITPGGGVTATLSTKANRRYRVEFFASSQRDPSFFGEGEQFLGFVNVDTNVTGDANIAFSFTPITGKPWITSTATEIALTGPIFGTGGSGDVAGTSEFSQ
;
A
#
# COMPACT_ATOMS: atom_id res chain seq x y z
N ASN A 1 9.55 14.11 5.66
CA ASN A 1 9.19 12.69 5.60
C ASN A 1 8.77 12.23 7.01
N VAL A 2 7.61 11.62 7.11
CA VAL A 2 7.07 11.01 8.35
C VAL A 2 7.11 9.50 8.17
N MET A 3 7.40 8.77 9.25
CA MET A 3 7.34 7.30 9.26
C MET A 3 6.48 6.83 10.42
N VAL A 4 5.48 6.02 10.12
CA VAL A 4 4.65 5.28 11.06
C VAL A 4 4.96 3.81 10.84
N SER A 5 5.66 3.15 11.75
CA SER A 5 6.10 1.77 11.53
C SER A 5 6.12 0.93 12.80
N GLY A 6 5.76 -0.36 12.65
CA GLY A 6 5.79 -1.33 13.73
C GLY A 6 4.78 -1.07 14.85
N ASN A 7 3.73 -0.31 14.57
CA ASN A 7 2.68 0.01 15.55
C ASN A 7 1.50 -0.97 15.44
N ARG A 8 0.68 -0.97 16.46
CA ARG A 8 -0.64 -1.57 16.46
C ARG A 8 -1.69 -0.45 16.56
N VAL A 9 -2.54 -0.32 15.52
CA VAL A 9 -3.57 0.71 15.37
C VAL A 9 -4.91 0.01 15.20
N VAL A 10 -5.68 -0.09 16.27
CA VAL A 10 -6.86 -0.97 16.30
C VAL A 10 -8.02 -0.36 17.07
N SER A 11 -9.21 -0.77 16.68
CA SER A 11 -10.47 -0.45 17.37
C SER A 11 -10.71 1.06 17.55
N ASN A 12 -10.28 1.86 16.58
CA ASN A 12 -10.69 3.25 16.51
C ASN A 12 -12.11 3.32 15.95
N ASN A 13 -12.87 4.35 16.35
CA ASN A 13 -14.24 4.54 15.85
C ASN A 13 -14.29 5.01 14.39
N GLU A 14 -13.19 5.55 13.89
CA GLU A 14 -13.02 6.07 12.52
C GLU A 14 -11.85 5.35 11.83
N ASN A 15 -11.09 6.04 10.98
CA ASN A 15 -9.95 5.45 10.28
C ASN A 15 -8.81 5.03 11.24
N GLY A 16 -8.04 4.05 10.85
CA GLY A 16 -6.83 3.66 11.56
C GLY A 16 -5.75 4.73 11.47
N VAL A 17 -5.40 5.12 10.26
CA VAL A 17 -4.42 6.18 9.95
C VAL A 17 -5.00 7.08 8.87
N GLU A 18 -5.00 8.39 9.13
CA GLU A 18 -5.38 9.39 8.13
C GLU A 18 -4.15 10.22 7.72
N VAL A 19 -3.99 10.41 6.41
CA VAL A 19 -2.99 11.35 5.87
C VAL A 19 -3.76 12.50 5.23
N VAL A 20 -3.73 13.65 5.90
CA VAL A 20 -4.53 14.83 5.50
C VAL A 20 -3.65 16.02 5.13
N GLY A 21 -4.18 16.85 4.25
CA GLY A 21 -3.51 18.07 3.77
C GLY A 21 -2.87 17.87 2.39
N GLY A 22 -3.26 18.68 1.42
CA GLY A 22 -2.89 18.54 0.01
C GLY A 22 -1.38 18.55 -0.33
N ASN A 23 -0.52 18.88 0.65
CA ASN A 23 0.93 18.85 0.52
C ASN A 23 1.58 17.81 1.46
N ALA A 24 0.80 16.96 2.13
CA ALA A 24 1.34 15.90 2.98
C ALA A 24 1.88 14.76 2.11
N ARG A 25 3.18 14.78 1.82
CA ARG A 25 3.85 13.78 0.99
C ARG A 25 4.95 13.05 1.75
N GLY A 26 5.28 11.84 1.30
CA GLY A 26 6.34 11.03 1.87
C GLY A 26 6.01 10.52 3.28
N VAL A 27 4.73 10.35 3.61
CA VAL A 27 4.29 9.70 4.84
C VAL A 27 4.33 8.19 4.60
N LYS A 28 5.28 7.51 5.23
CA LYS A 28 5.48 6.06 5.11
C LYS A 28 4.81 5.34 6.26
N ILE A 29 3.90 4.43 5.92
CA ILE A 29 3.15 3.61 6.88
C ILE A 29 3.56 2.16 6.62
N LEU A 30 4.50 1.64 7.42
CA LEU A 30 5.22 0.39 7.12
C LEU A 30 5.13 -0.61 8.28
N SER A 31 4.83 -1.87 7.95
CA SER A 31 4.87 -2.99 8.88
C SER A 31 4.06 -2.75 10.16
N ASN A 32 2.95 -2.04 10.04
CA ASN A 32 2.02 -1.85 11.15
C ASN A 32 0.97 -2.97 11.15
N SER A 33 0.37 -3.22 12.31
CA SER A 33 -0.87 -3.97 12.46
C SER A 33 -2.00 -2.95 12.54
N ILE A 34 -2.84 -2.90 11.53
CA ILE A 34 -3.97 -1.95 11.44
C ILE A 34 -5.22 -2.76 11.21
N ASP A 35 -6.11 -2.84 12.18
CA ASP A 35 -7.30 -3.69 12.07
C ASP A 35 -8.44 -3.28 13.01
N SER A 36 -9.64 -3.72 12.66
CA SER A 36 -10.85 -3.50 13.46
C SER A 36 -11.13 -2.01 13.71
N ASN A 37 -10.80 -1.14 12.77
CA ASN A 37 -11.17 0.26 12.82
C ASN A 37 -12.58 0.44 12.23
N GLY A 38 -13.26 1.54 12.59
CA GLY A 38 -14.65 1.75 12.21
C GLY A 38 -14.84 2.14 10.74
N LEU A 39 -13.79 2.66 10.10
CA LEU A 39 -13.71 3.04 8.69
C LEU A 39 -12.51 2.38 8.05
N LEU A 40 -11.72 3.09 7.21
CA LEU A 40 -10.57 2.51 6.52
C LEU A 40 -9.37 2.28 7.45
N GLY A 41 -8.56 1.30 7.15
CA GLY A 41 -7.25 1.12 7.81
C GLY A 41 -6.32 2.29 7.54
N ILE A 42 -6.21 2.71 6.28
CA ILE A 42 -5.48 3.91 5.84
C ILE A 42 -6.39 4.70 4.92
N ASP A 43 -6.52 6.00 5.16
CA ASP A 43 -7.31 6.94 4.34
C ASP A 43 -6.42 8.11 3.92
N LEU A 44 -6.29 8.33 2.62
CA LEU A 44 -5.55 9.42 2.02
C LEU A 44 -6.50 10.54 1.60
N GLY A 45 -6.73 11.52 2.47
CA GLY A 45 -7.59 12.67 2.17
C GLY A 45 -8.75 12.84 3.12
N GLN A 46 -9.09 11.82 3.88
CA GLN A 46 -10.24 11.81 4.79
C GLN A 46 -11.59 11.90 4.04
N ASP A 47 -11.66 11.26 2.90
CA ASP A 47 -12.86 11.26 2.05
C ASP A 47 -13.30 9.85 1.61
N GLY A 48 -12.67 8.82 2.22
CA GLY A 48 -12.92 7.41 1.96
C GLY A 48 -11.99 6.88 0.87
N VAL A 49 -12.35 5.76 0.27
CA VAL A 49 -11.48 5.06 -0.68
C VAL A 49 -11.12 5.90 -1.89
N THR A 50 -9.84 6.11 -2.10
CA THR A 50 -9.28 6.69 -3.33
C THR A 50 -9.14 5.60 -4.39
N ALA A 51 -9.89 5.71 -5.50
CA ALA A 51 -9.79 4.73 -6.58
C ALA A 51 -8.46 4.87 -7.33
N ASN A 52 -7.83 3.74 -7.68
CA ASN A 52 -6.66 3.76 -8.56
C ASN A 52 -6.97 4.48 -9.88
N ASP A 53 -6.11 5.39 -10.28
CA ASP A 53 -6.19 6.11 -11.55
C ASP A 53 -5.05 5.74 -12.51
N GLN A 54 -5.14 6.25 -13.73
CA GLN A 54 -4.12 5.96 -14.73
C GLN A 54 -2.86 6.79 -14.46
N PHE A 55 -1.72 6.13 -14.36
CA PHE A 55 -0.40 6.73 -14.12
C PHE A 55 -0.23 7.39 -12.75
N ASP A 56 -1.18 7.20 -11.82
CA ASP A 56 -1.11 7.82 -10.50
C ASP A 56 -0.95 9.35 -10.64
N ALA A 57 -1.88 9.94 -11.42
CA ALA A 57 -1.75 11.31 -11.91
C ALA A 57 -2.44 12.33 -11.01
N ASP A 58 -3.26 11.88 -10.10
CA ASP A 58 -3.97 12.71 -9.14
C ASP A 58 -3.04 13.34 -8.10
N VAL A 59 -3.54 14.32 -7.37
CA VAL A 59 -2.74 15.08 -6.42
C VAL A 59 -3.47 15.19 -5.08
N GLY A 60 -2.73 14.92 -4.01
CA GLY A 60 -3.27 14.94 -2.67
C GLY A 60 -2.25 14.46 -1.64
N PRO A 61 -2.72 14.06 -0.45
CA PRO A 61 -1.86 13.41 0.53
C PRO A 61 -1.20 12.17 -0.04
N ASN A 62 0.11 12.03 0.15
CA ASN A 62 0.90 10.98 -0.46
C ASN A 62 0.72 10.82 -1.98
N ASP A 63 0.36 11.91 -2.69
CA ASP A 63 -0.01 11.93 -4.10
C ASP A 63 -1.17 10.97 -4.44
N LEU A 64 -2.01 10.62 -3.47
CA LEU A 64 -3.10 9.62 -3.57
C LEU A 64 -2.62 8.29 -4.16
N GLN A 65 -1.43 7.87 -3.76
CA GLN A 65 -0.70 6.71 -4.28
C GLN A 65 -1.60 5.50 -4.55
N ASN A 66 -1.59 5.02 -5.78
CA ASN A 66 -2.30 3.81 -6.18
C ASN A 66 -1.88 2.58 -5.37
N PHE A 67 -2.85 1.77 -4.95
CA PHE A 67 -2.62 0.51 -4.25
C PHE A 67 -2.48 -0.68 -5.23
N PRO A 68 -1.79 -1.77 -4.82
CA PRO A 68 -1.70 -2.97 -5.65
C PRO A 68 -3.06 -3.65 -5.82
N VAL A 69 -3.30 -4.29 -6.96
CA VAL A 69 -4.48 -5.10 -7.22
C VAL A 69 -4.09 -6.58 -7.15
N ILE A 70 -4.57 -7.29 -6.12
CA ILE A 70 -4.34 -8.73 -5.97
C ILE A 70 -5.15 -9.48 -7.02
N THR A 71 -4.48 -10.27 -7.85
CA THR A 71 -5.10 -10.98 -8.98
C THR A 71 -5.34 -12.46 -8.70
N ASN A 72 -4.54 -13.06 -7.80
CA ASN A 72 -4.71 -14.45 -7.42
C ASN A 72 -4.05 -14.75 -6.08
N ILE A 73 -4.66 -15.65 -5.31
CA ILE A 73 -4.12 -16.21 -4.07
C ILE A 73 -4.24 -17.73 -4.15
N THR A 74 -3.14 -18.44 -3.96
CA THR A 74 -3.15 -19.91 -3.92
C THR A 74 -3.27 -20.45 -2.49
N PRO A 75 -3.85 -21.64 -2.29
CA PRO A 75 -3.93 -22.25 -0.95
C PRO A 75 -2.58 -22.43 -0.26
N GLY A 76 -1.50 -22.53 -1.02
CA GLY A 76 -0.13 -22.63 -0.49
C GLY A 76 0.50 -21.29 -0.09
N GLY A 77 -0.24 -20.17 -0.15
CA GLY A 77 0.25 -18.84 0.22
C GLY A 77 1.00 -18.09 -0.89
N GLY A 78 0.85 -18.51 -2.14
CA GLY A 78 1.32 -17.72 -3.27
C GLY A 78 0.34 -16.60 -3.60
N VAL A 79 0.84 -15.39 -3.79
CA VAL A 79 0.06 -14.20 -4.19
C VAL A 79 0.64 -13.66 -5.49
N THR A 80 -0.24 -13.34 -6.44
CA THR A 80 0.10 -12.49 -7.57
C THR A 80 -0.74 -11.22 -7.54
N ALA A 81 -0.12 -10.11 -7.88
CA ALA A 81 -0.77 -8.81 -7.94
C ALA A 81 -0.17 -7.97 -9.08
N THR A 82 -0.84 -6.89 -9.41
CA THR A 82 -0.34 -5.87 -10.32
C THR A 82 -0.33 -4.51 -9.60
N LEU A 83 0.58 -3.65 -9.99
CA LEU A 83 0.60 -2.25 -9.58
C LEU A 83 0.74 -1.40 -10.84
N SER A 84 -0.17 -0.44 -11.01
CA SER A 84 -0.10 0.57 -12.07
C SER A 84 -0.04 1.93 -11.38
N THR A 85 1.07 2.65 -11.56
CA THR A 85 1.41 3.87 -10.84
C THR A 85 2.42 4.69 -11.64
N LYS A 86 3.28 5.49 -11.01
CA LYS A 86 4.31 6.30 -11.69
C LYS A 86 5.37 5.44 -12.38
N ALA A 87 5.76 5.84 -13.58
CA ALA A 87 6.75 5.14 -14.39
C ALA A 87 8.18 5.23 -13.81
N ASN A 88 8.96 4.15 -13.97
CA ASN A 88 10.38 4.08 -13.59
C ASN A 88 10.62 4.44 -12.12
N ARG A 89 9.78 3.91 -11.24
CA ARG A 89 9.88 4.06 -9.78
C ARG A 89 10.06 2.72 -9.10
N ARG A 90 10.54 2.75 -7.87
CA ARG A 90 10.64 1.58 -7.00
C ARG A 90 9.63 1.65 -5.89
N TYR A 91 8.92 0.55 -5.68
CA TYR A 91 7.92 0.41 -4.63
C TYR A 91 8.25 -0.75 -3.71
N ARG A 92 8.03 -0.54 -2.41
CA ARG A 92 7.89 -1.60 -1.44
C ARG A 92 6.42 -1.95 -1.35
N VAL A 93 6.08 -3.17 -1.75
CA VAL A 93 4.72 -3.71 -1.62
C VAL A 93 4.67 -4.61 -0.40
N GLU A 94 3.86 -4.25 0.56
CA GLU A 94 3.65 -5.01 1.79
C GLU A 94 2.36 -5.82 1.69
N PHE A 95 2.37 -7.02 2.30
CA PHE A 95 1.23 -7.92 2.36
C PHE A 95 0.84 -8.19 3.79
N PHE A 96 -0.47 -8.33 3.99
CA PHE A 96 -1.08 -8.54 5.30
C PHE A 96 -2.13 -9.63 5.24
N ALA A 97 -2.37 -10.29 6.36
CA ALA A 97 -3.46 -11.26 6.54
C ALA A 97 -4.40 -10.79 7.64
N SER A 98 -5.70 -10.96 7.43
CA SER A 98 -6.74 -10.58 8.38
C SER A 98 -7.73 -11.70 8.62
N SER A 99 -8.24 -11.77 9.84
CA SER A 99 -9.25 -12.75 10.26
C SER A 99 -10.65 -12.41 9.76
N GLN A 100 -10.91 -11.13 9.52
CA GLN A 100 -12.17 -10.62 9.01
C GLN A 100 -11.93 -9.83 7.72
N ARG A 101 -12.92 -9.84 6.85
CA ARG A 101 -12.94 -8.91 5.70
C ARG A 101 -13.50 -7.58 6.19
N ASP A 102 -12.84 -6.51 5.82
CA ASP A 102 -13.35 -5.17 6.11
C ASP A 102 -14.67 -4.92 5.39
N PRO A 103 -15.69 -4.32 6.05
CA PRO A 103 -16.98 -4.02 5.45
C PRO A 103 -16.94 -3.07 4.25
N SER A 104 -15.92 -2.22 4.15
CA SER A 104 -15.70 -1.34 3.00
C SER A 104 -15.31 -2.09 1.73
N PHE A 105 -14.87 -3.34 1.86
CA PHE A 105 -14.20 -4.15 0.84
C PHE A 105 -12.78 -3.67 0.48
N PHE A 106 -12.33 -2.56 1.02
CA PHE A 106 -10.93 -2.13 1.00
C PHE A 106 -10.36 -2.47 2.36
N GLY A 107 -9.38 -3.34 2.37
CA GLY A 107 -9.03 -4.06 3.57
C GLY A 107 -8.28 -3.25 4.62
N GLU A 108 -8.02 -3.95 5.70
CA GLU A 108 -7.08 -3.58 6.74
C GLU A 108 -5.94 -4.60 6.79
N GLY A 109 -4.97 -4.41 7.66
CA GLY A 109 -3.80 -5.27 7.78
C GLY A 109 -3.58 -5.75 9.21
N GLU A 110 -4.33 -6.79 9.65
CA GLU A 110 -4.23 -7.30 11.02
C GLU A 110 -2.83 -7.88 11.32
N GLN A 111 -2.27 -8.63 10.39
CA GLN A 111 -0.96 -9.25 10.55
C GLN A 111 -0.08 -9.02 9.34
N PHE A 112 1.05 -8.40 9.56
CA PHE A 112 2.09 -8.25 8.54
C PHE A 112 2.69 -9.59 8.15
N LEU A 113 2.71 -9.90 6.85
CA LEU A 113 3.24 -11.14 6.28
C LEU A 113 4.66 -10.97 5.73
N GLY A 114 4.98 -9.80 5.23
CA GLY A 114 6.24 -9.50 4.57
C GLY A 114 6.08 -8.51 3.44
N PHE A 115 7.13 -8.35 2.66
CA PHE A 115 7.15 -7.40 1.54
C PHE A 115 8.00 -7.88 0.38
N VAL A 116 7.78 -7.28 -0.77
CA VAL A 116 8.65 -7.37 -1.95
C VAL A 116 8.89 -5.97 -2.51
N ASN A 117 10.10 -5.74 -3.03
CA ASN A 117 10.38 -4.52 -3.78
C ASN A 117 10.20 -4.79 -5.27
N VAL A 118 9.52 -3.89 -5.95
CA VAL A 118 9.27 -3.96 -7.40
C VAL A 118 9.63 -2.64 -8.07
N ASP A 119 10.05 -2.74 -9.32
CA ASP A 119 10.30 -1.57 -10.16
C ASP A 119 9.22 -1.49 -11.23
N THR A 120 8.61 -0.32 -11.38
CA THR A 120 7.67 -0.08 -12.48
C THR A 120 8.41 0.17 -13.78
N ASN A 121 7.82 -0.29 -14.86
CA ASN A 121 8.32 -0.10 -16.21
C ASN A 121 8.08 1.33 -16.72
N VAL A 122 8.34 1.58 -18.00
CA VAL A 122 8.16 2.88 -18.66
C VAL A 122 6.70 3.32 -18.78
N THR A 123 5.75 2.41 -18.57
CA THR A 123 4.31 2.68 -18.53
C THR A 123 3.74 2.76 -17.10
N GLY A 124 4.59 2.61 -16.08
CA GLY A 124 4.16 2.67 -14.68
C GLY A 124 3.65 1.33 -14.13
N ASP A 125 3.82 0.22 -14.86
CA ASP A 125 3.27 -1.07 -14.48
C ASP A 125 4.31 -1.98 -13.86
N ALA A 126 3.92 -2.76 -12.86
CA ALA A 126 4.71 -3.85 -12.28
C ALA A 126 3.84 -5.09 -12.04
N ASN A 127 4.40 -6.27 -12.32
CA ASN A 127 3.85 -7.55 -11.89
C ASN A 127 4.52 -7.97 -10.59
N ILE A 128 3.72 -8.42 -9.65
CA ILE A 128 4.13 -8.74 -8.29
C ILE A 128 3.90 -10.22 -8.04
N ALA A 129 4.91 -10.89 -7.48
CA ALA A 129 4.78 -12.24 -6.93
C ALA A 129 5.34 -12.25 -5.50
N PHE A 130 4.56 -12.79 -4.59
CA PHE A 130 4.91 -12.91 -3.18
C PHE A 130 4.50 -14.28 -2.65
N SER A 131 5.18 -14.76 -1.62
CA SER A 131 4.84 -16.04 -0.98
C SER A 131 4.94 -15.89 0.53
N PHE A 132 3.99 -16.49 1.23
CA PHE A 132 3.96 -16.52 2.69
C PHE A 132 3.50 -17.89 3.19
N THR A 133 3.70 -18.17 4.47
CA THR A 133 3.09 -19.34 5.11
C THR A 133 1.67 -18.99 5.54
N PRO A 134 0.63 -19.67 5.03
CA PRO A 134 -0.75 -19.38 5.39
C PRO A 134 -0.98 -19.43 6.91
N ILE A 135 -1.73 -18.47 7.42
CA ILE A 135 -2.02 -18.35 8.84
C ILE A 135 -3.44 -18.83 9.08
N THR A 136 -3.59 -19.82 9.93
CA THR A 136 -4.90 -20.37 10.29
C THR A 136 -5.81 -19.27 10.85
N GLY A 137 -7.01 -19.16 10.31
CA GLY A 137 -8.00 -18.16 10.73
C GLY A 137 -7.80 -16.77 10.12
N LYS A 138 -6.85 -16.59 9.19
CA LYS A 138 -6.62 -15.31 8.50
C LYS A 138 -6.62 -15.45 6.98
N PRO A 139 -7.79 -15.71 6.39
CA PRO A 139 -7.90 -15.97 4.95
C PRO A 139 -7.87 -14.72 4.06
N TRP A 140 -8.06 -13.54 4.63
CA TRP A 140 -8.15 -12.30 3.86
C TRP A 140 -6.78 -11.68 3.72
N ILE A 141 -6.35 -11.46 2.47
CA ILE A 141 -5.03 -10.90 2.15
C ILE A 141 -5.23 -9.53 1.51
N THR A 142 -4.50 -8.55 2.02
CA THR A 142 -4.47 -7.19 1.52
C THR A 142 -3.04 -6.74 1.28
N SER A 143 -2.87 -5.63 0.59
CA SER A 143 -1.54 -5.07 0.30
C SER A 143 -1.56 -3.55 0.28
N THR A 144 -0.40 -2.96 0.51
CA THR A 144 -0.12 -1.53 0.32
C THR A 144 1.11 -1.36 -0.55
N ALA A 145 1.22 -0.22 -1.23
CA ALA A 145 2.43 0.17 -1.96
C ALA A 145 3.03 1.44 -1.37
N THR A 146 4.33 1.46 -1.15
CA THR A 146 5.06 2.63 -0.69
C THR A 146 6.19 2.92 -1.66
N GLU A 147 6.23 4.10 -2.26
CA GLU A 147 7.35 4.51 -3.08
C GLU A 147 8.61 4.64 -2.22
N ILE A 148 9.68 4.02 -2.67
CA ILE A 148 11.00 4.06 -2.00
C ILE A 148 12.05 4.59 -2.96
N ALA A 149 13.09 5.24 -2.41
CA ALA A 149 14.16 5.75 -3.24
C ALA A 149 14.86 4.63 -4.03
N LEU A 150 15.16 4.87 -5.30
CA LEU A 150 16.03 4.00 -6.08
C LEU A 150 17.44 4.00 -5.46
N THR A 151 17.94 2.84 -5.07
CA THR A 151 19.32 2.67 -4.63
C THR A 151 20.17 2.27 -5.84
N GLY A 152 20.90 3.21 -6.43
CA GLY A 152 21.79 2.96 -7.57
C GLY A 152 22.04 4.21 -8.40
N PRO A 153 23.05 4.20 -9.31
CA PRO A 153 23.28 5.31 -10.21
C PRO A 153 22.08 5.45 -11.16
N ILE A 154 21.37 6.56 -11.03
CA ILE A 154 20.23 6.88 -11.89
C ILE A 154 20.77 7.30 -13.25
N PHE A 155 20.68 6.42 -14.25
CA PHE A 155 20.84 6.79 -15.64
C PHE A 155 19.51 7.32 -16.17
N GLY A 156 19.27 8.60 -16.00
CA GLY A 156 18.09 9.29 -16.51
C GLY A 156 17.76 10.50 -15.67
N THR A 157 17.55 11.62 -16.32
CA THR A 157 17.15 12.89 -15.73
C THR A 157 15.71 12.83 -15.21
N GLY A 158 15.52 12.15 -14.13
CA GLY A 158 14.28 12.15 -13.36
C GLY A 158 14.55 12.89 -12.06
N GLY A 159 13.78 13.95 -11.82
CA GLY A 159 13.99 14.91 -10.77
C GLY A 159 14.27 14.33 -9.39
N SER A 160 15.02 15.11 -8.61
CA SER A 160 15.29 14.81 -7.22
C SER A 160 14.00 14.69 -6.42
N GLY A 161 13.68 13.56 -5.99
CA GLY A 161 13.39 13.12 -4.67
C GLY A 161 12.14 13.38 -3.93
N ASP A 162 11.02 13.75 -4.44
CA ASP A 162 9.81 13.57 -3.65
C ASP A 162 9.31 12.14 -3.87
N VAL A 163 9.63 11.26 -2.93
CA VAL A 163 9.01 9.93 -2.87
C VAL A 163 7.59 10.09 -2.35
N ALA A 164 6.61 9.60 -3.07
CA ALA A 164 5.26 9.44 -2.58
C ALA A 164 5.28 8.55 -1.32
N GLY A 165 4.25 8.64 -0.53
CA GLY A 165 4.15 7.83 0.66
C GLY A 165 3.52 6.46 0.41
N THR A 166 2.86 5.93 1.44
CA THR A 166 2.13 4.67 1.36
C THR A 166 0.71 4.92 0.84
N SER A 167 0.23 4.00 0.02
CA SER A 167 -1.15 3.91 -0.47
C SER A 167 -2.13 3.50 0.63
N GLU A 168 -3.41 3.54 0.32
CA GLU A 168 -4.43 2.80 1.06
C GLU A 168 -4.24 1.28 0.89
N PHE A 169 -5.04 0.49 1.64
CA PHE A 169 -5.06 -0.97 1.46
C PHE A 169 -5.82 -1.37 0.19
N SER A 170 -5.36 -2.45 -0.46
CA SER A 170 -6.07 -3.10 -1.56
C SER A 170 -7.36 -3.81 -1.10
N GLN A 171 -8.18 -4.17 -2.10
CA GLN A 171 -9.28 -5.11 -1.92
C GLN A 171 -8.78 -6.51 -1.58
#